data_1a9ae4120ee51b9d5042c4b4ebabd0fc
#
_entry.id   1a9ae4120ee51b9d5042c4b4ebabd0fc
#
_cell.length_a   1.000
_cell.length_b   1.000
_cell.length_c   1.000
_cell.angle_alpha   90.00
_cell.angle_beta   90.00
_cell.angle_gamma   90.00
#
_symmetry.space_group_name_H-M   'P 1'
#
loop_
_entity.id
_entity.type
_entity.pdbx_description
1 polymer ?
#
loop_
_entity_poly.entity_id
_entity_poly.type
_entity_poly.pdbx_seq_one_letter_code
_entity_poly.pdbx_strand_id
1 'polypeptide(L)'
;MSEMNFLVVDDDEVFAGILARGLARRGYVVFQANNAQQAIKLANEHRFGLMTLDLHLGDDSGLTLVAPLRDLQPDVCMLVLTGYASIATAVQAVKDGADNYLAKPANVETILAALKVEASAQQAEEAIENPALLSVARLEWEHIQRALAENGGNISATARALNMHRRTLQRKLAKRPVKQ
;
A
#
# COMPACT_ATOMS: atom_id res chain seq x y z
N MET A 1 -20.12 -17.34 9.20
CA MET A 1 -19.20 -16.24 8.90
C MET A 1 -18.33 -16.70 7.73
N SER A 2 -18.40 -16.02 6.60
CA SER A 2 -17.56 -16.42 5.45
C SER A 2 -16.09 -16.19 5.82
N GLU A 3 -15.30 -17.24 5.79
CA GLU A 3 -13.86 -17.17 5.99
C GLU A 3 -13.26 -16.28 4.90
N MET A 4 -12.61 -15.19 5.28
CA MET A 4 -12.01 -14.25 4.33
C MET A 4 -10.61 -14.72 3.97
N ASN A 5 -10.37 -14.96 2.69
CA ASN A 5 -9.06 -15.33 2.17
C ASN A 5 -8.10 -14.13 2.24
N PHE A 6 -6.91 -14.38 2.73
CA PHE A 6 -5.82 -13.41 2.84
C PHE A 6 -4.60 -13.95 2.08
N LEU A 7 -4.04 -13.15 1.16
CA LEU A 7 -2.80 -13.50 0.46
C LEU A 7 -1.63 -12.71 1.05
N VAL A 8 -0.59 -13.42 1.48
CA VAL A 8 0.69 -12.86 1.92
C VAL A 8 1.73 -13.12 0.83
N VAL A 9 2.26 -12.07 0.23
CA VAL A 9 3.31 -12.15 -0.80
C VAL A 9 4.59 -11.54 -0.25
N ASP A 10 5.57 -12.39 0.07
CA ASP A 10 6.82 -11.99 0.71
C ASP A 10 7.87 -13.09 0.53
N ASP A 11 9.09 -12.74 0.11
CA ASP A 11 10.19 -13.70 -0.06
C ASP A 11 10.85 -14.10 1.27
N ASP A 12 10.66 -13.30 2.33
CA ASP A 12 11.05 -13.68 3.69
C ASP A 12 10.04 -14.69 4.27
N GLU A 13 10.34 -15.97 4.14
CA GLU A 13 9.49 -17.07 4.63
C GLU A 13 9.28 -17.03 6.15
N VAL A 14 10.22 -16.49 6.91
CA VAL A 14 10.12 -16.36 8.38
C VAL A 14 9.08 -15.32 8.72
N PHE A 15 9.18 -14.14 8.12
CA PHE A 15 8.22 -13.06 8.30
C PHE A 15 6.83 -13.48 7.81
N ALA A 16 6.73 -14.01 6.58
CA ALA A 16 5.48 -14.51 6.02
C ALA A 16 4.81 -15.57 6.91
N GLY A 17 5.58 -16.51 7.45
CA GLY A 17 5.09 -17.54 8.36
C GLY A 17 4.60 -17.00 9.70
N ILE A 18 5.27 -15.99 10.27
CA ILE A 18 4.83 -15.33 11.50
C ILE A 18 3.53 -14.57 11.26
N LEU A 19 3.47 -13.81 10.17
CA LEU A 19 2.29 -13.06 9.77
C LEU A 19 1.10 -13.99 9.51
N ALA A 20 1.31 -15.06 8.74
CA ALA A 20 0.27 -16.05 8.43
C ALA A 20 -0.32 -16.69 9.69
N ARG A 21 0.52 -17.10 10.65
CA ARG A 21 0.04 -17.66 11.94
C ARG A 21 -0.77 -16.62 12.72
N GLY A 22 -0.32 -15.37 12.73
CA GLY A 22 -1.03 -14.29 13.42
C GLY A 22 -2.39 -13.97 12.80
N LEU A 23 -2.51 -14.02 11.48
CA LEU A 23 -3.75 -13.82 10.73
C LEU A 23 -4.70 -15.02 10.90
N ALA A 24 -4.17 -16.25 10.81
CA ALA A 24 -4.98 -17.47 11.00
C ALA A 24 -5.63 -17.55 12.40
N ARG A 25 -4.92 -17.10 13.45
CA ARG A 25 -5.49 -16.97 14.80
C ARG A 25 -6.67 -15.98 14.89
N ARG A 26 -6.81 -15.11 13.91
CA ARG A 26 -7.90 -14.12 13.80
C ARG A 26 -9.02 -14.53 12.84
N GLY A 27 -8.96 -15.78 12.34
CA GLY A 27 -10.01 -16.38 11.52
C GLY A 27 -9.86 -16.12 10.01
N TYR A 28 -8.69 -15.69 9.54
CA TYR A 28 -8.42 -15.59 8.11
C TYR A 28 -7.91 -16.92 7.54
N VAL A 29 -8.31 -17.25 6.33
CA VAL A 29 -7.71 -18.33 5.54
C VAL A 29 -6.51 -17.75 4.79
N VAL A 30 -5.30 -18.12 5.20
CA VAL A 30 -4.08 -17.48 4.72
C VAL A 30 -3.37 -18.32 3.67
N PHE A 31 -3.10 -17.69 2.54
CA PHE A 31 -2.27 -18.21 1.46
C PHE A 31 -0.95 -17.45 1.43
N GLN A 32 0.13 -18.13 1.10
CA GLN A 32 1.46 -17.54 1.04
C GLN A 32 2.07 -17.74 -0.33
N ALA A 33 2.69 -16.69 -0.86
CA ALA A 33 3.51 -16.71 -2.07
C ALA A 33 4.87 -16.09 -1.76
N ASN A 34 5.95 -16.74 -2.16
CA ASN A 34 7.32 -16.26 -1.93
C ASN A 34 7.96 -15.65 -3.19
N ASN A 35 7.23 -15.60 -4.29
CA ASN A 35 7.67 -15.00 -5.55
C ASN A 35 6.47 -14.55 -6.40
N ALA A 36 6.75 -13.82 -7.46
CA ALA A 36 5.78 -13.26 -8.40
C ALA A 36 4.89 -14.34 -9.03
N GLN A 37 5.50 -15.44 -9.47
CA GLN A 37 4.80 -16.51 -10.18
C GLN A 37 3.76 -17.22 -9.29
N GLN A 38 4.11 -17.49 -8.04
CA GLN A 38 3.19 -18.06 -7.07
C GLN A 38 2.05 -17.11 -6.73
N ALA A 39 2.34 -15.81 -6.57
CA ALA A 39 1.33 -14.80 -6.30
C ALA A 39 0.28 -14.72 -7.42
N ILE A 40 0.72 -14.66 -8.66
CA ILE A 40 -0.17 -14.65 -9.85
C ILE A 40 -0.96 -15.94 -9.95
N LYS A 41 -0.33 -17.10 -9.72
CA LYS A 41 -1.01 -18.41 -9.74
C LYS A 41 -2.15 -18.43 -8.71
N LEU A 42 -1.87 -18.09 -7.46
CA LEU A 42 -2.87 -18.07 -6.38
C LEU A 42 -3.99 -17.05 -6.67
N ALA A 43 -3.67 -15.89 -7.24
CA ALA A 43 -4.65 -14.88 -7.60
C ALA A 43 -5.58 -15.33 -8.75
N ASN A 44 -5.16 -16.27 -9.62
CA ASN A 44 -6.01 -16.88 -10.63
C ASN A 44 -6.89 -17.99 -10.05
N GLU A 45 -6.41 -18.73 -9.05
CA GLU A 45 -7.10 -19.90 -8.49
C GLU A 45 -8.10 -19.54 -7.38
N HIS A 46 -7.86 -18.42 -6.66
CA HIS A 46 -8.63 -18.02 -5.49
C HIS A 46 -9.06 -16.56 -5.56
N ARG A 47 -10.14 -16.22 -4.85
CA ARG A 47 -10.53 -14.83 -4.58
C ARG A 47 -10.06 -14.42 -3.19
N PHE A 48 -9.45 -13.24 -3.12
CA PHE A 48 -8.92 -12.67 -1.89
C PHE A 48 -9.68 -11.40 -1.50
N GLY A 49 -10.00 -11.25 -0.23
CA GLY A 49 -10.51 -9.99 0.31
C GLY A 49 -9.39 -9.04 0.70
N LEU A 50 -8.29 -9.60 1.20
CA LEU A 50 -7.14 -8.86 1.71
C LEU A 50 -5.84 -9.43 1.15
N MET A 51 -4.84 -8.54 0.95
CA MET A 51 -3.52 -8.93 0.45
C MET A 51 -2.43 -8.03 1.02
N THR A 52 -1.30 -8.64 1.39
CA THR A 52 -0.03 -7.91 1.61
C THR A 52 0.97 -8.28 0.52
N LEU A 53 1.72 -7.29 0.05
CA LEU A 53 2.71 -7.44 -1.02
C LEU A 53 4.02 -6.75 -0.64
N ASP A 54 5.11 -7.52 -0.52
CA ASP A 54 6.45 -6.93 -0.43
C ASP A 54 6.92 -6.43 -1.80
N LEU A 55 7.59 -5.30 -1.83
CA LEU A 55 8.22 -4.75 -3.03
C LEU A 55 9.54 -5.45 -3.40
N HIS A 56 10.15 -6.17 -2.46
CA HIS A 56 11.34 -6.96 -2.70
C HIS A 56 10.95 -8.44 -2.70
N LEU A 57 11.05 -9.10 -3.83
CA LEU A 57 10.71 -10.52 -4.01
C LEU A 57 11.89 -11.25 -4.67
N GLY A 58 12.97 -11.42 -3.91
CA GLY A 58 14.22 -11.97 -4.45
C GLY A 58 14.81 -11.05 -5.54
N ASP A 59 14.90 -11.57 -6.77
CA ASP A 59 15.38 -10.80 -7.93
C ASP A 59 14.28 -9.97 -8.61
N ASP A 60 13.01 -10.20 -8.25
CA ASP A 60 11.86 -9.52 -8.82
C ASP A 60 11.47 -8.27 -8.02
N SER A 61 10.92 -7.27 -8.71
CA SER A 61 10.31 -6.11 -8.06
C SER A 61 8.82 -6.36 -7.83
N GLY A 62 8.40 -6.43 -6.57
CA GLY A 62 6.99 -6.54 -6.21
C GLY A 62 6.14 -5.36 -6.73
N LEU A 63 6.77 -4.20 -6.98
CA LEU A 63 6.08 -3.05 -7.55
C LEU A 63 5.45 -3.36 -8.91
N THR A 64 6.13 -4.16 -9.74
CA THR A 64 5.62 -4.59 -11.06
C THR A 64 4.44 -5.57 -10.97
N LEU A 65 4.20 -6.14 -9.78
CA LEU A 65 3.07 -7.04 -9.53
C LEU A 65 1.78 -6.33 -9.13
N VAL A 66 1.86 -5.08 -8.66
CA VAL A 66 0.69 -4.35 -8.14
C VAL A 66 -0.41 -4.29 -9.20
N ALA A 67 -0.11 -3.80 -10.41
CA ALA A 67 -1.09 -3.66 -11.48
C ALA A 67 -1.65 -5.03 -11.96
N PRO A 68 -0.84 -6.06 -12.26
CA PRO A 68 -1.34 -7.38 -12.62
C PRO A 68 -2.22 -8.02 -11.52
N LEU A 69 -1.85 -7.89 -10.26
CA LEU A 69 -2.65 -8.42 -9.15
C LEU A 69 -3.96 -7.65 -8.98
N ARG A 70 -3.97 -6.34 -9.19
CA ARG A 70 -5.18 -5.53 -9.20
C ARG A 70 -6.14 -5.94 -10.33
N ASP A 71 -5.61 -6.19 -11.53
CA ASP A 71 -6.41 -6.65 -12.67
C ASP A 71 -7.08 -8.01 -12.41
N LEU A 72 -6.35 -8.94 -11.77
CA LEU A 72 -6.86 -10.25 -11.39
C LEU A 72 -7.84 -10.21 -10.20
N GLN A 73 -7.65 -9.28 -9.29
CA GLN A 73 -8.36 -9.15 -8.03
C GLN A 73 -8.86 -7.70 -7.84
N PRO A 74 -9.86 -7.24 -8.62
CA PRO A 74 -10.28 -5.83 -8.62
C PRO A 74 -10.80 -5.35 -7.26
N ASP A 75 -11.41 -6.24 -6.48
CA ASP A 75 -12.05 -5.91 -5.19
C ASP A 75 -11.15 -6.18 -3.97
N VAL A 76 -9.91 -6.68 -4.16
CA VAL A 76 -9.00 -6.95 -3.05
C VAL A 76 -8.52 -5.65 -2.40
N CYS A 77 -8.48 -5.60 -1.07
CA CYS A 77 -7.75 -4.55 -0.37
C CYS A 77 -6.26 -4.93 -0.30
N MET A 78 -5.42 -4.18 -1.01
CA MET A 78 -4.00 -4.47 -1.20
C MET A 78 -3.13 -3.50 -0.43
N LEU A 79 -2.37 -4.02 0.54
CA LEU A 79 -1.36 -3.30 1.31
C LEU A 79 0.03 -3.65 0.82
N VAL A 80 0.79 -2.66 0.37
CA VAL A 80 2.22 -2.83 0.14
C VAL A 80 2.97 -2.71 1.46
N LEU A 81 3.78 -3.71 1.78
CA LEU A 81 4.49 -3.86 3.05
C LEU A 81 5.96 -4.15 2.77
N THR A 82 6.87 -3.18 2.97
CA THR A 82 8.28 -3.33 2.57
C THR A 82 9.27 -2.73 3.54
N GLY A 83 10.46 -3.32 3.63
CA GLY A 83 11.62 -2.79 4.37
C GLY A 83 12.30 -1.61 3.67
N TYR A 84 12.04 -1.40 2.38
CA TYR A 84 12.66 -0.36 1.56
C TYR A 84 11.68 0.77 1.26
N ALA A 85 11.15 1.38 2.32
CA ALA A 85 10.19 2.46 2.20
C ALA A 85 10.82 3.73 1.62
N SER A 86 10.37 4.16 0.44
CA SER A 86 10.62 5.50 -0.07
C SER A 86 9.29 6.15 -0.47
N ILE A 87 9.25 7.49 -0.41
CA ILE A 87 8.06 8.24 -0.84
C ILE A 87 7.73 7.95 -2.31
N ALA A 88 8.75 7.85 -3.15
CA ALA A 88 8.58 7.57 -4.57
C ALA A 88 7.95 6.21 -4.83
N THR A 89 8.42 5.16 -4.14
CA THR A 89 7.86 3.80 -4.27
C THR A 89 6.46 3.70 -3.71
N ALA A 90 6.15 4.40 -2.61
CA ALA A 90 4.79 4.45 -2.06
C ALA A 90 3.81 5.10 -3.04
N VAL A 91 4.16 6.26 -3.61
CA VAL A 91 3.34 6.96 -4.61
C VAL A 91 3.13 6.10 -5.85
N GLN A 92 4.18 5.41 -6.31
CA GLN A 92 4.07 4.55 -7.50
C GLN A 92 3.17 3.35 -7.22
N ALA A 93 3.36 2.65 -6.09
CA ALA A 93 2.53 1.52 -5.71
C ALA A 93 1.02 1.86 -5.71
N VAL A 94 0.67 3.03 -5.18
CA VAL A 94 -0.73 3.49 -5.16
C VAL A 94 -1.23 3.85 -6.56
N LYS A 95 -0.40 4.47 -7.40
CA LYS A 95 -0.77 4.73 -8.80
C LYS A 95 -1.03 3.43 -9.58
N ASP A 96 -0.29 2.38 -9.27
CA ASP A 96 -0.40 1.06 -9.90
C ASP A 96 -1.57 0.22 -9.34
N GLY A 97 -2.24 0.70 -8.28
CA GLY A 97 -3.48 0.12 -7.76
C GLY A 97 -3.42 -0.44 -6.34
N ALA A 98 -2.33 -0.24 -5.57
CA ALA A 98 -2.33 -0.55 -4.15
C ALA A 98 -3.22 0.43 -3.38
N ASP A 99 -3.93 -0.08 -2.37
CA ASP A 99 -4.82 0.72 -1.55
C ASP A 99 -4.06 1.47 -0.45
N ASN A 100 -3.01 0.84 0.10
CA ASN A 100 -2.21 1.44 1.14
C ASN A 100 -0.75 0.95 1.10
N TYR A 101 0.09 1.59 1.89
CA TYR A 101 1.53 1.33 1.96
C TYR A 101 2.01 1.43 3.42
N LEU A 102 2.83 0.47 3.86
CA LEU A 102 3.35 0.42 5.22
C LEU A 102 4.81 -0.03 5.23
N ALA A 103 5.62 0.64 6.03
CA ALA A 103 7.02 0.25 6.23
C ALA A 103 7.16 -0.90 7.24
N LYS A 104 8.03 -1.87 6.95
CA LYS A 104 8.49 -2.86 7.93
C LYS A 104 9.46 -2.20 8.92
N PRO A 105 9.48 -2.56 10.21
CA PRO A 105 8.73 -3.66 10.83
C PRO A 105 7.27 -3.31 11.13
N ALA A 106 6.35 -4.23 10.88
CA ALA A 106 4.93 -4.08 11.17
C ALA A 106 4.37 -5.35 11.82
N ASN A 107 3.50 -5.19 12.79
CA ASN A 107 2.79 -6.30 13.41
C ASN A 107 1.43 -6.55 12.76
N VAL A 108 0.77 -7.65 13.13
CA VAL A 108 -0.52 -8.04 12.55
C VAL A 108 -1.61 -7.00 12.78
N GLU A 109 -1.63 -6.37 13.96
CA GLU A 109 -2.60 -5.32 14.31
C GLU A 109 -2.47 -4.10 13.40
N THR A 110 -1.24 -3.63 13.23
CA THR A 110 -0.92 -2.49 12.35
C THR A 110 -1.27 -2.78 10.90
N ILE A 111 -0.97 -3.99 10.42
CA ILE A 111 -1.30 -4.44 9.06
C ILE A 111 -2.83 -4.47 8.86
N LEU A 112 -3.57 -5.05 9.79
CA LEU A 112 -5.03 -5.10 9.70
C LEU A 112 -5.67 -3.73 9.82
N ALA A 113 -5.12 -2.84 10.65
CA ALA A 113 -5.57 -1.45 10.73
C ALA A 113 -5.36 -0.72 9.39
N ALA A 114 -4.19 -0.89 8.77
CA ALA A 114 -3.87 -0.30 7.48
C ALA A 114 -4.77 -0.82 6.34
N LEU A 115 -5.18 -2.10 6.37
CA LEU A 115 -6.11 -2.70 5.42
C LEU A 115 -7.59 -2.30 5.65
N LYS A 116 -7.96 -1.93 6.86
CA LYS A 116 -9.34 -1.54 7.21
C LYS A 116 -9.63 -0.05 6.97
N VAL A 117 -8.62 0.78 6.80
CA VAL A 117 -8.78 2.24 6.69
C VAL A 117 -9.65 2.66 5.50
N GLU A 118 -9.82 1.84 4.48
CA GLU A 118 -10.75 2.15 3.38
C GLU A 118 -12.20 1.72 3.61
N ALA A 119 -12.46 0.80 4.56
CA ALA A 119 -13.83 0.37 4.88
C ALA A 119 -14.63 1.38 5.70
N SER A 120 -14.02 2.41 6.27
CA SER A 120 -14.68 3.46 7.04
C SER A 120 -13.93 4.77 7.04
N ALA A 121 -14.23 5.61 6.04
CA ALA A 121 -13.83 7.03 6.06
C ALA A 121 -14.37 7.80 7.29
N GLN A 122 -15.13 7.14 8.16
CA GLN A 122 -15.72 7.70 9.39
C GLN A 122 -14.94 7.34 10.67
N GLN A 123 -13.93 6.47 10.63
CA GLN A 123 -13.09 6.12 11.80
C GLN A 123 -11.65 6.67 11.69
N ALA A 124 -11.41 7.60 10.78
CA ALA A 124 -10.11 8.24 10.61
C ALA A 124 -9.69 9.16 11.78
N GLU A 125 -10.57 9.45 12.73
CA GLU A 125 -10.29 10.34 13.85
C GLU A 125 -9.56 9.65 15.02
N GLU A 126 -9.60 8.31 15.14
CA GLU A 126 -8.94 7.59 16.25
C GLU A 126 -7.59 6.96 15.90
N ALA A 127 -7.15 7.01 14.63
CA ALA A 127 -5.88 6.39 14.19
C ALA A 127 -4.64 7.31 14.34
N ILE A 128 -4.78 8.48 14.98
CA ILE A 128 -3.79 9.56 14.98
C ILE A 128 -2.65 9.36 16.00
N GLU A 129 -2.73 8.36 16.86
CA GLU A 129 -1.68 8.10 17.87
C GLU A 129 -0.55 7.15 17.41
N ASN A 130 -0.56 6.65 16.17
CA ASN A 130 0.50 5.74 15.70
C ASN A 130 1.31 6.35 14.55
N PRO A 131 2.58 6.79 14.79
CA PRO A 131 3.43 7.42 13.78
C PRO A 131 3.78 6.54 12.57
N ALA A 132 3.51 5.23 12.64
CA ALA A 132 3.77 4.27 11.57
C ALA A 132 2.70 4.28 10.46
N LEU A 133 1.55 4.91 10.69
CA LEU A 133 0.46 5.02 9.72
C LEU A 133 0.50 6.40 9.04
N LEU A 134 1.56 6.67 8.31
CA LEU A 134 1.52 7.78 7.34
C LEU A 134 0.55 7.36 6.23
N SER A 135 -0.64 7.97 6.20
CA SER A 135 -1.56 7.72 5.10
C SER A 135 -0.89 8.07 3.77
N VAL A 136 -1.15 7.29 2.73
CA VAL A 136 -0.62 7.55 1.38
C VAL A 136 -0.91 8.98 0.93
N ALA A 137 -2.08 9.51 1.28
CA ALA A 137 -2.45 10.89 1.01
C ALA A 137 -1.49 11.89 1.65
N ARG A 138 -0.98 11.61 2.87
CA ARG A 138 -0.02 12.46 3.55
C ARG A 138 1.38 12.32 2.93
N LEU A 139 1.82 11.10 2.59
CA LEU A 139 3.09 10.88 1.89
C LEU A 139 3.10 11.53 0.51
N GLU A 140 2.02 11.41 -0.24
CA GLU A 140 1.85 12.09 -1.52
C GLU A 140 1.88 13.62 -1.34
N TRP A 141 1.22 14.14 -0.32
CA TRP A 141 1.22 15.57 0.00
C TRP A 141 2.63 16.07 0.35
N GLU A 142 3.36 15.37 1.22
CA GLU A 142 4.74 15.73 1.59
C GLU A 142 5.68 15.68 0.39
N HIS A 143 5.52 14.69 -0.50
CA HIS A 143 6.28 14.60 -1.74
C HIS A 143 5.99 15.78 -2.69
N ILE A 144 4.72 16.14 -2.85
CA ILE A 144 4.31 17.31 -3.63
C ILE A 144 4.88 18.60 -3.03
N GLN A 145 4.83 18.77 -1.70
CA GLN A 145 5.35 19.96 -1.02
C GLN A 145 6.88 20.09 -1.19
N ARG A 146 7.61 18.96 -1.07
CA ARG A 146 9.06 18.94 -1.30
C ARG A 146 9.39 19.33 -2.74
N ALA A 147 8.76 18.69 -3.72
CA ALA A 147 8.97 19.00 -5.13
C ALA A 147 8.59 20.46 -5.45
N LEU A 148 7.55 21.00 -4.82
CA LEU A 148 7.16 22.40 -4.97
C LEU A 148 8.21 23.36 -4.43
N ALA A 149 8.80 23.04 -3.25
CA ALA A 149 9.87 23.84 -2.66
C ALA A 149 11.15 23.80 -3.50
N GLU A 150 11.54 22.61 -4.02
CA GLU A 150 12.70 22.43 -4.91
C GLU A 150 12.54 23.17 -6.23
N ASN A 151 11.33 23.38 -6.71
CA ASN A 151 11.01 24.15 -7.91
C ASN A 151 10.59 25.61 -7.61
N GLY A 152 10.94 26.15 -6.43
CA GLY A 152 10.70 27.53 -6.04
C GLY A 152 9.22 27.93 -6.06
N GLY A 153 8.30 27.03 -5.78
CA GLY A 153 6.85 27.28 -5.79
C GLY A 153 6.22 27.26 -7.20
N ASN A 154 6.99 26.93 -8.23
CA ASN A 154 6.50 26.94 -9.62
C ASN A 154 5.68 25.68 -9.91
N ILE A 155 4.36 25.81 -9.95
CA ILE A 155 3.40 24.71 -10.17
C ILE A 155 3.66 23.98 -11.50
N SER A 156 4.00 24.70 -12.56
CA SER A 156 4.22 24.09 -13.87
C SER A 156 5.51 23.29 -13.93
N ALA A 157 6.59 23.78 -13.29
CA ALA A 157 7.86 23.06 -13.15
C ALA A 157 7.68 21.80 -12.25
N THR A 158 6.99 21.98 -11.13
CA THR A 158 6.69 20.88 -10.19
C THR A 158 5.82 19.79 -10.86
N ALA A 159 4.81 20.17 -11.63
CA ALA A 159 3.98 19.20 -12.35
C ALA A 159 4.80 18.36 -13.34
N ARG A 160 5.74 18.99 -14.05
CA ARG A 160 6.67 18.28 -14.95
C ARG A 160 7.62 17.38 -14.19
N ALA A 161 8.20 17.85 -13.08
CA ALA A 161 9.11 17.07 -12.23
C ALA A 161 8.41 15.83 -11.62
N LEU A 162 7.12 15.95 -11.28
CA LEU A 162 6.30 14.85 -10.75
C LEU A 162 5.59 14.02 -11.83
N ASN A 163 5.86 14.31 -13.11
CA ASN A 163 5.17 13.68 -14.26
C ASN A 163 3.63 13.71 -14.13
N MET A 164 3.12 14.86 -13.66
CA MET A 164 1.69 15.09 -13.41
C MET A 164 1.15 16.19 -14.33
N HIS A 165 -0.13 16.11 -14.68
CA HIS A 165 -0.81 17.23 -15.34
C HIS A 165 -0.93 18.42 -14.36
N ARG A 166 -0.63 19.65 -14.81
CA ARG A 166 -0.72 20.87 -13.99
C ARG A 166 -2.04 20.98 -13.23
N ARG A 167 -3.16 20.67 -13.91
CA ARG A 167 -4.51 20.72 -13.31
C ARG A 167 -4.69 19.70 -12.19
N THR A 168 -4.08 18.51 -12.33
CA THR A 168 -4.09 17.47 -11.29
C THR A 168 -3.31 17.93 -10.07
N LEU A 169 -2.13 18.52 -10.26
CA LEU A 169 -1.33 19.09 -9.17
C LEU A 169 -2.08 20.21 -8.44
N GLN A 170 -2.70 21.14 -9.17
CA GLN A 170 -3.50 22.22 -8.58
C GLN A 170 -4.66 21.68 -7.74
N ARG A 171 -5.37 20.64 -8.23
CA ARG A 171 -6.45 20.00 -7.48
C ARG A 171 -5.94 19.33 -6.20
N LYS A 172 -4.77 18.69 -6.25
CA LYS A 172 -4.14 18.07 -5.08
C LYS A 172 -3.65 19.11 -4.08
N LEU A 173 -3.09 20.23 -4.52
CA LEU A 173 -2.70 21.35 -3.67
C LEU A 173 -3.89 22.05 -3.01
N ALA A 174 -5.06 22.07 -3.66
CA ALA A 174 -6.30 22.61 -3.09
C ALA A 174 -6.93 21.73 -2.02
N LYS A 175 -6.69 20.40 -2.07
CA LYS A 175 -7.10 19.45 -1.04
C LYS A 175 -6.01 19.39 0.07
N ARG A 176 -6.03 20.34 1.01
CA ARG A 176 -5.17 20.23 2.20
C ARG A 176 -5.58 19.00 3.01
N PRO A 177 -4.64 18.15 3.44
CA PRO A 177 -4.92 17.26 4.56
C PRO A 177 -5.28 18.11 5.76
N VAL A 178 -6.36 17.76 6.44
CA VAL A 178 -6.85 18.47 7.61
C VAL A 178 -5.71 18.64 8.60
N LYS A 179 -5.38 19.92 8.95
CA LYS A 179 -4.49 20.21 10.06
C LYS A 179 -5.19 19.81 11.34
N GLN A 180 -4.53 19.01 12.13
CA GLN A 180 -4.64 19.15 13.57
C GLN A 180 -3.67 20.18 14.05
#